data_a578400c8d2924c9ddf342af2e8a054e
#
_entry.id   a578400c8d2924c9ddf342af2e8a054e
#
_cell.length_a   1.000
_cell.length_b   1.000
_cell.length_c   1.000
_cell.angle_alpha   90.00
_cell.angle_beta   90.00
_cell.angle_gamma   90.00
#
_symmetry.space_group_name_H-M   'P 1'
#
loop_
_entity.id
_entity.type
_entity.pdbx_description
1 polymer ?
#
loop_
_entity_poly.entity_id
_entity_poly.type
_entity_poly.pdbx_seq_one_letter_code
_entity_poly.pdbx_strand_id
1 'polypeptide(L)'
;MQVRKQQVKQDMEQQTGSDWERRPSRLCTVTCLFNFYAENIMGNAGLEEAQAGIKIAGRNINNLRYADDTTLMAEREEELKSLLMKVKVKIEKVGLKLNIQKTKIMASGPITSWEIDGETVETVSDFILGGSKIIADGDCSHEIKRRLLLGRKVMSNLDNIFKSRDITLPTKVHLVKATVFPVVMYGCESWTTKKAES
;
A
#
# COMPACT_ATOMS: atom_id res chain seq x y z
N MET A 1 -12.71 17.97 0.43
CA MET A 1 -12.86 16.64 1.06
C MET A 1 -11.50 16.25 1.61
N GLN A 2 -11.33 16.33 2.93
CA GLN A 2 -10.04 15.99 3.55
C GLN A 2 -9.98 14.50 3.81
N VAL A 3 -9.09 13.81 3.12
CA VAL A 3 -8.82 12.37 3.32
C VAL A 3 -7.60 12.24 4.21
N ARG A 4 -7.75 11.78 5.44
CA ARG A 4 -6.64 11.45 6.33
C ARG A 4 -6.37 9.94 6.22
N LYS A 5 -5.13 9.56 5.97
CA LYS A 5 -4.72 8.16 5.78
C LYS A 5 -3.58 7.85 6.72
N GLN A 6 -3.65 6.69 7.33
CA GLN A 6 -2.59 6.13 8.14
C GLN A 6 -2.24 4.75 7.59
N GLN A 7 -0.98 4.49 7.39
CA GLN A 7 -0.45 3.19 7.01
C GLN A 7 0.19 2.56 8.25
N VAL A 8 -0.26 1.36 8.59
CA VAL A 8 0.36 0.49 9.58
C VAL A 8 1.02 -0.65 8.81
N LYS A 9 2.33 -0.64 8.71
CA LYS A 9 3.10 -1.73 8.11
C LYS A 9 3.54 -2.68 9.22
N GLN A 10 3.04 -3.90 9.20
CA GLN A 10 3.48 -4.98 10.09
C GLN A 10 4.54 -5.81 9.36
N ASP A 11 5.79 -5.64 9.72
CA ASP A 11 6.79 -6.66 9.46
C ASP A 11 6.71 -7.68 10.61
N MET A 12 6.16 -8.84 10.34
CA MET A 12 6.33 -9.99 11.22
C MET A 12 7.75 -10.55 11.03
N GLU A 13 8.71 -10.05 11.79
CA GLU A 13 9.96 -10.76 12.02
C GLU A 13 9.66 -11.98 12.91
N GLN A 14 9.33 -13.10 12.28
CA GLN A 14 9.50 -14.37 12.92
C GLN A 14 11.00 -14.67 12.99
N GLN A 15 11.55 -14.67 14.20
CA GLN A 15 12.77 -15.41 14.50
C GLN A 15 12.50 -16.90 14.22
N THR A 16 12.66 -17.32 13.00
CA THR A 16 12.70 -18.73 12.63
C THR A 16 14.05 -19.04 12.00
N GLY A 17 14.72 -19.96 12.65
CA GLY A 17 16.05 -20.41 12.28
C GLY A 17 16.16 -20.90 10.83
N SER A 18 17.37 -20.95 10.38
CA SER A 18 17.99 -21.12 9.09
C SER A 18 17.59 -22.30 8.17
N ASP A 19 16.35 -22.82 8.20
CA ASP A 19 15.97 -24.03 7.45
C ASP A 19 14.87 -23.85 6.37
N TRP A 20 14.54 -22.60 5.98
CA TRP A 20 13.36 -22.30 5.15
C TRP A 20 13.61 -22.31 3.63
N GLU A 21 14.84 -22.54 3.16
CA GLU A 21 15.22 -22.29 1.75
C GLU A 21 14.76 -23.34 0.72
N ARG A 22 14.03 -24.40 1.05
CA ARG A 22 13.88 -25.50 0.09
C ARG A 22 12.48 -26.02 -0.26
N ARG A 23 11.36 -25.32 0.00
CA ARG A 23 10.05 -25.81 -0.47
C ARG A 23 9.08 -24.69 -0.89
N PRO A 24 8.84 -24.46 -2.20
CA PRO A 24 7.91 -23.44 -2.72
C PRO A 24 6.47 -23.60 -2.21
N SER A 25 6.00 -24.84 -1.98
CA SER A 25 4.65 -25.12 -1.50
C SER A 25 4.38 -24.62 -0.06
N ARG A 26 5.40 -24.55 0.79
CA ARG A 26 5.25 -24.04 2.15
C ARG A 26 5.09 -22.51 2.18
N LEU A 27 5.71 -21.79 1.25
CA LEU A 27 5.62 -20.33 1.18
C LEU A 27 4.19 -19.88 0.88
N CYS A 28 3.51 -20.55 -0.04
CA CYS A 28 2.11 -20.25 -0.37
C CYS A 28 1.16 -20.49 0.83
N THR A 29 1.36 -21.59 1.56
CA THR A 29 0.56 -21.92 2.75
C THR A 29 0.75 -20.90 3.87
N VAL A 30 1.99 -20.44 4.11
CA VAL A 30 2.30 -19.42 5.13
C VAL A 30 1.62 -18.09 4.79
N THR A 31 1.67 -17.66 3.54
CA THR A 31 1.02 -16.43 3.09
C THR A 31 -0.50 -16.50 3.25
N CYS A 32 -1.13 -17.62 2.86
CA CYS A 32 -2.58 -17.81 3.04
C CYS A 32 -2.96 -17.82 4.53
N LEU A 33 -2.18 -18.48 5.38
CA LEU A 33 -2.42 -18.54 6.82
C LEU A 33 -2.25 -17.15 7.46
N PHE A 34 -1.25 -16.39 7.03
CA PHE A 34 -1.05 -15.01 7.48
C PHE A 34 -2.24 -14.12 7.12
N ASN A 35 -2.70 -14.18 5.86
CA ASN A 35 -3.85 -13.39 5.41
C ASN A 35 -5.12 -13.75 6.18
N PHE A 36 -5.37 -15.05 6.42
CA PHE A 36 -6.49 -15.50 7.23
C PHE A 36 -6.41 -15.00 8.67
N TYR A 37 -5.21 -15.03 9.25
CA TYR A 37 -4.96 -14.55 10.61
C TYR A 37 -5.14 -13.03 10.73
N ALA A 38 -4.60 -12.26 9.78
CA ALA A 38 -4.78 -10.82 9.70
C ALA A 38 -6.26 -10.43 9.53
N GLU A 39 -7.00 -11.19 8.69
CA GLU A 39 -8.44 -11.01 8.50
C GLU A 39 -9.22 -11.24 9.79
N ASN A 40 -8.89 -12.30 10.52
CA ASN A 40 -9.52 -12.60 11.82
C ASN A 40 -9.26 -11.49 12.86
N ILE A 41 -8.00 -10.98 12.93
CA ILE A 41 -7.67 -9.89 13.85
C ILE A 41 -8.47 -8.64 13.52
N MET A 42 -8.51 -8.25 12.25
CA MET A 42 -9.17 -7.01 11.81
C MET A 42 -10.69 -7.10 11.91
N GLY A 43 -11.30 -8.25 11.57
CA GLY A 43 -12.74 -8.50 11.76
C GLY A 43 -13.13 -8.41 13.24
N ASN A 44 -12.32 -8.99 14.12
CA ASN A 44 -12.55 -8.91 15.57
C ASN A 44 -12.19 -7.55 16.20
N ALA A 45 -11.55 -6.63 15.47
CA ALA A 45 -11.26 -5.30 15.98
C ALA A 45 -12.50 -4.38 16.06
N GLY A 46 -13.67 -4.85 15.57
CA GLY A 46 -14.90 -4.07 15.57
C GLY A 46 -14.81 -2.83 14.67
N LEU A 47 -14.00 -2.89 13.62
CA LEU A 47 -13.83 -1.78 12.69
C LEU A 47 -15.07 -1.59 11.81
N GLU A 48 -15.81 -2.68 11.52
CA GLU A 48 -17.04 -2.64 10.71
C GLU A 48 -18.18 -1.91 11.45
N GLU A 49 -18.21 -1.99 12.77
CA GLU A 49 -19.19 -1.30 13.63
C GLU A 49 -18.77 0.15 13.93
N ALA A 50 -17.54 0.52 13.61
CA ALA A 50 -17.05 1.88 13.85
C ALA A 50 -17.70 2.84 12.84
N GLN A 51 -18.34 3.90 13.35
CA GLN A 51 -18.83 5.01 12.51
C GLN A 51 -17.70 5.82 11.90
N ALA A 52 -16.47 5.65 12.40
CA ALA A 52 -15.26 6.27 11.89
C ALA A 52 -14.92 5.73 10.50
N GLY A 53 -14.42 6.58 9.62
CA GLY A 53 -14.02 6.21 8.27
C GLY A 53 -14.30 7.31 7.27
N ILE A 54 -14.13 6.99 5.99
CA ILE A 54 -14.39 7.88 4.87
C ILE A 54 -15.57 7.33 4.08
N LYS A 55 -16.54 8.17 3.76
CA LYS A 55 -17.67 7.78 2.91
C LYS A 55 -17.28 7.81 1.44
N ILE A 56 -17.29 6.64 0.80
CA ILE A 56 -17.06 6.49 -0.65
C ILE A 56 -18.24 5.76 -1.25
N ALA A 57 -18.92 6.38 -2.20
CA ALA A 57 -20.12 5.83 -2.87
C ALA A 57 -21.17 5.28 -1.89
N GLY A 58 -21.42 6.00 -0.78
CA GLY A 58 -22.40 5.64 0.24
C GLY A 58 -21.93 4.56 1.23
N ARG A 59 -20.73 4.01 1.06
CA ARG A 59 -20.13 3.04 1.99
C ARG A 59 -19.11 3.71 2.88
N ASN A 60 -19.09 3.34 4.16
CA ASN A 60 -18.05 3.79 5.08
C ASN A 60 -16.83 2.88 4.97
N ILE A 61 -15.68 3.44 4.60
CA ILE A 61 -14.42 2.72 4.47
C ILE A 61 -13.45 3.28 5.50
N ASN A 62 -13.02 2.46 6.43
CA ASN A 62 -12.10 2.84 7.51
C ASN A 62 -10.77 2.11 7.48
N ASN A 63 -10.64 1.08 6.65
CA ASN A 63 -9.38 0.38 6.44
C ASN A 63 -9.25 -0.12 5.00
N LEU A 64 -8.01 -0.23 4.53
CA LEU A 64 -7.61 -0.92 3.30
C LEU A 64 -6.46 -1.84 3.65
N ARG A 65 -6.46 -3.05 3.08
CA ARG A 65 -5.44 -4.06 3.32
C ARG A 65 -4.87 -4.56 2.00
N TYR A 66 -3.57 -4.70 1.98
CA TYR A 66 -2.85 -5.30 0.87
C TYR A 66 -1.65 -6.09 1.41
N ALA A 67 -1.74 -7.41 1.36
CA ALA A 67 -0.76 -8.31 1.99
C ALA A 67 -0.55 -7.95 3.48
N ASP A 68 0.66 -7.59 3.86
CA ASP A 68 1.06 -7.15 5.20
C ASP A 68 0.79 -5.65 5.46
N ASP A 69 0.51 -4.87 4.42
CA ASP A 69 0.23 -3.44 4.56
C ASP A 69 -1.25 -3.21 4.96
N THR A 70 -1.46 -2.51 6.06
CA THR A 70 -2.79 -2.07 6.50
C THR A 70 -2.83 -0.54 6.57
N THR A 71 -3.83 0.06 5.94
CA THR A 71 -4.08 1.50 6.00
C THR A 71 -5.38 1.76 6.72
N LEU A 72 -5.35 2.54 7.79
CA LEU A 72 -6.54 3.03 8.48
C LEU A 72 -6.91 4.41 7.94
N MET A 73 -8.20 4.69 7.84
CA MET A 73 -8.71 5.94 7.26
C MET A 73 -9.80 6.50 8.15
N ALA A 74 -9.76 7.82 8.38
CA ALA A 74 -10.80 8.56 9.06
C ALA A 74 -10.87 10.01 8.56
N GLU A 75 -11.99 10.68 8.79
CA GLU A 75 -12.15 12.10 8.47
C GLU A 75 -11.49 12.98 9.53
N ARG A 76 -11.42 12.51 10.78
CA ARG A 76 -10.88 13.24 11.93
C ARG A 76 -9.72 12.52 12.59
N GLU A 77 -8.86 13.30 13.22
CA GLU A 77 -7.67 12.79 13.91
C GLU A 77 -8.04 11.88 15.10
N GLU A 78 -9.03 12.27 15.90
CA GLU A 78 -9.49 11.51 17.07
C GLU A 78 -10.09 10.17 16.68
N GLU A 79 -10.82 10.14 15.56
CA GLU A 79 -11.39 8.90 15.00
C GLU A 79 -10.26 7.95 14.55
N LEU A 80 -9.24 8.50 13.89
CA LEU A 80 -8.09 7.72 13.45
C LEU A 80 -7.31 7.14 14.63
N LYS A 81 -7.11 7.94 15.70
CA LYS A 81 -6.51 7.47 16.96
C LYS A 81 -7.32 6.33 17.57
N SER A 82 -8.64 6.50 17.64
CA SER A 82 -9.54 5.46 18.17
C SER A 82 -9.44 4.15 17.36
N LEU A 83 -9.45 4.23 16.02
CA LEU A 83 -9.28 3.06 15.16
C LEU A 83 -7.94 2.37 15.40
N LEU A 84 -6.85 3.15 15.46
CA LEU A 84 -5.52 2.62 15.69
C LEU A 84 -5.41 1.90 17.04
N MET A 85 -5.96 2.49 18.11
CA MET A 85 -5.93 1.88 19.44
C MET A 85 -6.74 0.59 19.48
N LYS A 86 -7.88 0.51 18.79
CA LYS A 86 -8.64 -0.74 18.66
C LYS A 86 -7.82 -1.83 17.99
N VAL A 87 -7.17 -1.52 16.87
CA VAL A 87 -6.30 -2.46 16.16
C VAL A 87 -5.14 -2.87 17.05
N LYS A 88 -4.44 -1.92 17.70
CA LYS A 88 -3.32 -2.19 18.59
C LYS A 88 -3.69 -3.17 19.70
N VAL A 89 -4.77 -2.93 20.43
CA VAL A 89 -5.26 -3.82 21.49
C VAL A 89 -5.53 -5.24 20.97
N LYS A 90 -6.02 -5.38 19.76
CA LYS A 90 -6.33 -6.71 19.19
C LYS A 90 -5.07 -7.44 18.75
N ILE A 91 -4.11 -6.76 18.12
CA ILE A 91 -2.84 -7.37 17.72
C ILE A 91 -2.00 -7.77 18.93
N GLU A 92 -2.01 -6.97 20.02
CA GLU A 92 -1.33 -7.31 21.26
C GLU A 92 -1.93 -8.55 21.96
N LYS A 93 -3.26 -8.73 21.91
CA LYS A 93 -3.92 -9.93 22.45
C LYS A 93 -3.49 -11.23 21.77
N VAL A 94 -3.04 -11.16 20.54
CA VAL A 94 -2.54 -12.31 19.77
C VAL A 94 -1.01 -12.40 19.76
N GLY A 95 -0.34 -11.62 20.63
CA GLY A 95 1.12 -11.65 20.79
C GLY A 95 1.91 -10.88 19.72
N LEU A 96 1.23 -10.10 18.86
CA LEU A 96 1.88 -9.23 17.88
C LEU A 96 2.06 -7.82 18.46
N LYS A 97 3.03 -7.07 17.92
CA LYS A 97 3.27 -5.69 18.28
C LYS A 97 3.18 -4.77 17.06
N LEU A 98 2.63 -3.58 17.28
CA LEU A 98 2.63 -2.54 16.27
C LEU A 98 4.07 -2.01 16.09
N ASN A 99 4.57 -2.00 14.87
CA ASN A 99 5.86 -1.40 14.57
C ASN A 99 5.69 0.11 14.37
N ILE A 100 5.94 0.89 15.43
CA ILE A 100 5.73 2.35 15.42
C ILE A 100 6.67 3.04 14.45
N GLN A 101 7.92 2.57 14.31
CA GLN A 101 8.91 3.16 13.40
C GLN A 101 8.53 3.02 11.91
N LYS A 102 7.78 1.95 11.57
CA LYS A 102 7.26 1.74 10.21
C LYS A 102 5.86 2.32 10.02
N THR A 103 5.20 2.70 11.10
CA THR A 103 3.88 3.35 11.05
C THR A 103 4.05 4.80 10.60
N LYS A 104 3.26 5.20 9.60
CA LYS A 104 3.30 6.57 9.04
C LYS A 104 1.92 7.17 9.01
N ILE A 105 1.86 8.47 9.19
CA ILE A 105 0.62 9.24 9.14
C ILE A 105 0.67 10.21 7.98
N MET A 106 -0.42 10.25 7.22
CA MET A 106 -0.61 11.22 6.16
C MET A 106 -1.94 11.95 6.33
N ALA A 107 -1.95 13.27 6.17
CA ALA A 107 -3.15 14.08 6.17
C ALA A 107 -3.14 15.12 5.07
N SER A 108 -4.33 15.55 4.67
CA SER A 108 -4.51 16.67 3.71
C SER A 108 -4.41 18.04 4.36
N GLY A 109 -4.12 18.14 5.65
CA GLY A 109 -3.98 19.40 6.39
C GLY A 109 -2.92 19.30 7.47
N PRO A 110 -2.66 20.38 8.21
CA PRO A 110 -1.68 20.36 9.28
C PRO A 110 -2.07 19.32 10.33
N ILE A 111 -1.12 18.50 10.72
CA ILE A 111 -1.23 17.53 11.81
C ILE A 111 -0.29 17.98 12.92
N THR A 112 -0.78 17.91 14.16
CA THR A 112 0.07 17.95 15.35
C THR A 112 0.89 16.66 15.45
N SER A 113 2.00 16.70 16.17
CA SER A 113 2.83 15.49 16.41
C SER A 113 1.97 14.36 17.00
N TRP A 114 2.12 13.17 16.43
CA TRP A 114 1.44 11.97 16.94
C TRP A 114 2.40 11.13 17.72
N GLU A 115 1.93 10.67 18.88
CA GLU A 115 2.67 9.77 19.74
C GLU A 115 1.84 8.50 19.99
N ILE A 116 2.50 7.36 19.96
CA ILE A 116 1.97 6.05 20.33
C ILE A 116 2.96 5.46 21.33
N ASP A 117 2.51 5.19 22.55
CA ASP A 117 3.34 4.65 23.64
C ASP A 117 4.59 5.50 23.97
N GLY A 118 4.50 6.83 23.79
CA GLY A 118 5.63 7.75 24.01
C GLY A 118 6.62 7.81 22.83
N GLU A 119 6.37 7.10 21.74
CA GLU A 119 7.16 7.21 20.51
C GLU A 119 6.44 8.07 19.48
N THR A 120 7.19 8.99 18.87
CA THR A 120 6.64 9.87 17.82
C THR A 120 6.47 9.11 16.52
N VAL A 121 5.28 9.23 15.89
CA VAL A 121 4.98 8.65 14.58
C VAL A 121 5.35 9.61 13.47
N GLU A 122 6.05 9.12 12.46
CA GLU A 122 6.46 9.93 11.31
C GLU A 122 5.25 10.42 10.51
N THR A 123 5.19 11.74 10.28
CA THR A 123 4.21 12.37 9.38
C THR A 123 4.80 12.49 7.99
N VAL A 124 4.10 11.99 6.98
CA VAL A 124 4.57 11.96 5.58
C VAL A 124 3.57 12.64 4.65
N SER A 125 4.08 13.24 3.57
CA SER A 125 3.26 13.81 2.49
C SER A 125 2.79 12.75 1.48
N ASP A 126 3.49 11.63 1.42
CA ASP A 126 3.19 10.53 0.49
C ASP A 126 3.64 9.18 1.07
N PHE A 127 3.05 8.09 0.56
CA PHE A 127 3.49 6.72 0.86
C PHE A 127 3.15 5.77 -0.30
N ILE A 128 3.71 4.56 -0.25
CA ILE A 128 3.43 3.52 -1.24
C ILE A 128 2.49 2.48 -0.62
N LEU A 129 1.32 2.28 -1.23
CA LEU A 129 0.37 1.22 -0.89
C LEU A 129 0.10 0.36 -2.11
N GLY A 130 0.23 -0.96 -1.96
CA GLY A 130 0.00 -1.87 -3.08
C GLY A 130 0.88 -1.57 -4.30
N GLY A 131 2.08 -1.03 -4.09
CA GLY A 131 3.00 -0.64 -5.16
C GLY A 131 2.68 0.69 -5.85
N SER A 132 1.60 1.40 -5.50
CA SER A 132 1.25 2.72 -6.05
C SER A 132 1.58 3.84 -5.06
N LYS A 133 2.14 4.94 -5.56
CA LYS A 133 2.43 6.12 -4.75
C LYS A 133 1.17 6.94 -4.53
N ILE A 134 0.81 7.15 -3.28
CA ILE A 134 -0.35 7.94 -2.86
C ILE A 134 0.15 9.22 -2.20
N ILE A 135 -0.42 10.36 -2.57
CA ILE A 135 -0.07 11.69 -2.08
C ILE A 135 -1.26 12.29 -1.33
N ALA A 136 -0.98 13.10 -0.32
CA ALA A 136 -1.98 13.68 0.58
C ALA A 136 -3.02 14.56 -0.14
N ASP A 137 -2.64 15.24 -1.22
CA ASP A 137 -3.52 16.07 -2.06
C ASP A 137 -4.34 15.28 -3.09
N GLY A 138 -4.06 13.98 -3.26
CA GLY A 138 -4.73 13.10 -4.24
C GLY A 138 -4.25 13.30 -5.67
N ASP A 139 -3.16 14.06 -5.93
CA ASP A 139 -2.62 14.25 -7.27
C ASP A 139 -1.84 13.00 -7.74
N CYS A 140 -2.30 12.40 -8.83
CA CYS A 140 -1.69 11.22 -9.42
C CYS A 140 -0.49 11.52 -10.34
N SER A 141 -0.18 12.79 -10.61
CA SER A 141 0.88 13.20 -11.55
C SER A 141 2.25 12.63 -11.17
N HIS A 142 2.55 12.55 -9.87
CA HIS A 142 3.78 12.00 -9.36
C HIS A 142 3.88 10.49 -9.57
N GLU A 143 2.79 9.76 -9.36
CA GLU A 143 2.74 8.31 -9.64
C GLU A 143 2.88 8.04 -11.13
N ILE A 144 2.17 8.77 -11.98
CA ILE A 144 2.27 8.66 -13.43
C ILE A 144 3.72 8.87 -13.91
N LYS A 145 4.37 9.95 -13.43
CA LYS A 145 5.78 10.21 -13.75
C LYS A 145 6.70 9.07 -13.28
N ARG A 146 6.48 8.56 -12.07
CA ARG A 146 7.23 7.41 -11.52
C ARG A 146 7.07 6.16 -12.39
N ARG A 147 5.86 5.84 -12.82
CA ARG A 147 5.57 4.70 -13.70
C ARG A 147 6.22 4.83 -15.06
N LEU A 148 6.17 6.01 -15.65
CA LEU A 148 6.86 6.30 -16.92
C LEU A 148 8.38 6.11 -16.78
N LEU A 149 8.99 6.54 -15.68
CA LEU A 149 10.42 6.32 -15.42
C LEU A 149 10.75 4.83 -15.27
N LEU A 150 9.92 4.06 -14.57
CA LEU A 150 10.08 2.62 -14.45
C LEU A 150 9.96 1.93 -15.81
N GLY A 151 8.97 2.32 -16.63
CA GLY A 151 8.81 1.82 -17.99
C GLY A 151 10.03 2.12 -18.88
N ARG A 152 10.58 3.34 -18.79
CA ARG A 152 11.83 3.69 -19.49
C ARG A 152 13.00 2.81 -19.05
N LYS A 153 13.13 2.52 -17.75
CA LYS A 153 14.16 1.62 -17.23
C LYS A 153 14.02 0.20 -17.80
N VAL A 154 12.79 -0.32 -17.86
CA VAL A 154 12.52 -1.63 -18.50
C VAL A 154 12.88 -1.60 -19.98
N MET A 155 12.50 -0.54 -20.72
CA MET A 155 12.88 -0.37 -22.13
C MET A 155 14.40 -0.35 -22.32
N SER A 156 15.13 0.35 -21.46
CA SER A 156 16.61 0.40 -21.54
C SER A 156 17.24 -0.97 -21.29
N ASN A 157 16.69 -1.77 -20.40
CA ASN A 157 17.16 -3.15 -20.17
C ASN A 157 16.94 -4.06 -21.39
N LEU A 158 15.99 -3.74 -22.26
CA LEU A 158 15.66 -4.48 -23.48
C LEU A 158 16.34 -3.90 -24.75
N ASP A 159 17.18 -2.88 -24.60
CA ASP A 159 17.77 -2.12 -25.71
C ASP A 159 18.51 -3.02 -26.72
N ASN A 160 19.27 -4.02 -26.25
CA ASN A 160 19.96 -4.99 -27.10
C ASN A 160 18.98 -5.80 -27.96
N ILE A 161 17.83 -6.16 -27.41
CA ILE A 161 16.79 -6.89 -28.14
C ILE A 161 16.15 -5.99 -29.20
N PHE A 162 15.87 -4.73 -28.85
CA PHE A 162 15.26 -3.79 -29.80
C PHE A 162 16.20 -3.38 -30.91
N LYS A 163 17.51 -3.34 -30.70
CA LYS A 163 18.54 -3.04 -31.70
C LYS A 163 18.87 -4.25 -32.58
N SER A 164 18.58 -5.49 -32.16
CA SER A 164 18.84 -6.68 -32.96
C SER A 164 18.02 -6.65 -34.26
N ARG A 165 18.69 -6.97 -35.38
CA ARG A 165 18.05 -7.14 -36.71
C ARG A 165 17.39 -8.50 -36.87
N ASP A 166 17.79 -9.49 -36.09
CA ASP A 166 17.28 -10.88 -36.16
C ASP A 166 15.89 -11.02 -35.55
N ILE A 167 15.45 -10.02 -34.76
CA ILE A 167 14.15 -10.03 -34.09
C ILE A 167 13.16 -9.19 -34.88
N THR A 168 12.07 -9.81 -35.27
CA THR A 168 11.03 -9.19 -36.10
C THR A 168 10.29 -8.07 -35.34
N LEU A 169 9.79 -7.10 -36.06
CA LEU A 169 9.01 -6.00 -35.48
C LEU A 169 7.79 -6.48 -34.67
N PRO A 170 6.97 -7.44 -35.15
CA PRO A 170 5.86 -7.99 -34.36
C PRO A 170 6.31 -8.57 -33.02
N THR A 171 7.45 -9.27 -32.98
CA THR A 171 8.02 -9.81 -31.73
C THR A 171 8.43 -8.70 -30.77
N LYS A 172 9.07 -7.65 -31.29
CA LYS A 172 9.43 -6.47 -30.47
C LYS A 172 8.20 -5.79 -29.86
N VAL A 173 7.14 -5.60 -30.67
CA VAL A 173 5.87 -5.03 -30.20
C VAL A 173 5.23 -5.92 -29.14
N HIS A 174 5.21 -7.24 -29.36
CA HIS A 174 4.70 -8.18 -28.37
C HIS A 174 5.47 -8.09 -27.03
N LEU A 175 6.79 -7.99 -27.11
CA LEU A 175 7.64 -7.86 -25.93
C LEU A 175 7.33 -6.56 -25.15
N VAL A 176 7.16 -5.43 -25.84
CA VAL A 176 6.77 -4.17 -25.19
C VAL A 176 5.41 -4.31 -24.49
N LYS A 177 4.43 -4.91 -25.15
CA LYS A 177 3.10 -5.15 -24.56
C LYS A 177 3.15 -6.06 -23.34
N ALA A 178 4.02 -7.07 -23.36
CA ALA A 178 4.13 -8.05 -22.28
C ALA A 178 4.96 -7.56 -21.08
N THR A 179 5.91 -6.65 -21.29
CA THR A 179 6.87 -6.26 -20.25
C THR A 179 6.77 -4.80 -19.82
N VAL A 180 6.63 -3.87 -20.76
CA VAL A 180 6.64 -2.43 -20.47
C VAL A 180 5.26 -1.94 -20.07
N PHE A 181 4.21 -2.33 -20.81
CA PHE A 181 2.84 -1.89 -20.53
C PHE A 181 2.36 -2.25 -19.12
N PRO A 182 2.56 -3.49 -18.60
CA PRO A 182 2.15 -3.83 -17.24
C PRO A 182 2.85 -2.97 -16.17
N VAL A 183 4.10 -2.57 -16.41
CA VAL A 183 4.84 -1.69 -15.50
C VAL A 183 4.30 -0.27 -15.53
N VAL A 184 4.05 0.28 -16.72
CA VAL A 184 3.56 1.66 -16.89
C VAL A 184 2.11 1.79 -16.43
N MET A 185 1.26 0.83 -16.79
CA MET A 185 -0.18 0.90 -16.54
C MET A 185 -0.61 0.31 -15.20
N TYR A 186 0.34 -0.14 -14.37
CA TYR A 186 0.01 -0.71 -13.06
C TYR A 186 -0.69 0.32 -12.17
N GLY A 187 -1.89 0.00 -11.68
CA GLY A 187 -2.70 0.86 -10.82
C GLY A 187 -3.35 2.04 -11.55
N CYS A 188 -3.35 2.07 -12.89
CA CYS A 188 -3.90 3.17 -13.67
C CYS A 188 -5.42 3.36 -13.47
N GLU A 189 -6.12 2.33 -13.00
CA GLU A 189 -7.54 2.39 -12.65
C GLU A 189 -7.82 3.38 -11.50
N SER A 190 -6.82 3.68 -10.68
CA SER A 190 -6.93 4.64 -9.58
C SER A 190 -6.52 6.07 -9.97
N TRP A 191 -6.02 6.29 -11.19
CA TRP A 191 -5.53 7.59 -11.60
C TRP A 191 -6.67 8.53 -11.96
N THR A 192 -6.67 9.69 -11.32
CA THR A 192 -7.52 10.81 -11.73
C THR A 192 -6.76 11.68 -12.72
N THR A 193 -7.26 11.78 -13.96
CA THR A 193 -6.73 12.73 -14.93
C THR A 193 -7.49 14.05 -14.79
N LYS A 194 -6.76 15.14 -14.55
CA LYS A 194 -7.36 16.48 -14.63
C LYS A 194 -7.78 16.67 -16.10
N LYS A 195 -9.05 17.07 -16.34
CA LYS A 195 -9.44 17.58 -17.66
C LYS A 195 -8.49 18.74 -17.96
N ALA A 196 -7.79 18.66 -19.09
CA ALA A 196 -7.13 19.85 -19.61
C ALA A 196 -8.20 20.93 -19.77
N GLU A 197 -8.03 22.06 -19.10
CA GLU A 197 -8.84 23.23 -19.39
C GLU A 197 -8.56 23.60 -20.84
N SER A 198 -9.57 23.39 -21.68
CA SER A 198 -9.57 23.77 -23.09
C SER A 198 -9.84 25.27 -23.23
#